data_653dd033fe548b82942df4c7b164223e
#
_entry.id   653dd033fe548b82942df4c7b164223e
#
_cell.length_a   1.000
_cell.length_b   1.000
_cell.length_c   1.000
_cell.angle_alpha   90.00
_cell.angle_beta   90.00
_cell.angle_gamma   90.00
#
_symmetry.space_group_name_H-M   'P 1'
#
loop_
_entity.id
_entity.type
_entity.pdbx_description
1 polymer ?
#
loop_
_entity_poly.entity_id
_entity_poly.type
_entity_poly.pdbx_seq_one_letter_code
_entity_poly.pdbx_strand_id
1 'polypeptide(L)'
;MSRTARRRATRLHLSLTGWTLTLFAIYVCARTWPIQTASTAIALALAGTVTVRRSSRARRIRGRGRFPIALPARLVRRIPRTRAPRATDLADYLALDPADFEHAIARLALRDPHVRSATPQGGSDDRGLDVLVRLHGGRRILIQCKRYGPRNRVTSEDVQKTNGTYRDIHGCDLAVIVTTSGYTRSAFQTNTMLARPLLLVDGQALMAWTAGGPPPWA
;
A
#
# COMPACT_ATOMS: atom_id res chain seq x y z
N MET A 1 -19.64 53.65 40.97
CA MET A 1 -19.37 52.60 39.93
C MET A 1 -20.24 51.40 40.23
N SER A 2 -21.17 51.03 39.37
CA SER A 2 -22.17 49.98 39.62
C SER A 2 -21.54 48.58 39.61
N ARG A 3 -22.08 47.65 40.43
CA ARG A 3 -21.65 46.26 40.55
C ARG A 3 -21.65 45.53 39.18
N THR A 4 -22.38 45.99 38.23
CA THR A 4 -22.45 45.43 36.85
C THR A 4 -21.22 45.75 36.00
N ALA A 5 -20.56 46.88 36.17
CA ALA A 5 -19.34 47.23 35.46
C ALA A 5 -18.13 46.39 35.88
N ARG A 6 -18.07 46.07 37.21
CA ARG A 6 -16.99 45.22 37.78
C ARG A 6 -17.08 43.77 37.31
N ARG A 7 -18.30 43.22 37.10
CA ARG A 7 -18.48 41.84 36.58
C ARG A 7 -18.17 41.72 35.08
N ARG A 8 -18.33 42.79 34.28
CA ARG A 8 -17.96 42.80 32.88
C ARG A 8 -16.45 42.86 32.69
N ALA A 9 -15.72 43.63 33.49
CA ALA A 9 -14.27 43.72 33.42
C ALA A 9 -13.58 42.38 33.76
N THR A 10 -14.06 41.66 34.80
CA THR A 10 -13.52 40.34 35.18
C THR A 10 -13.80 39.27 34.15
N ARG A 11 -14.94 39.32 33.42
CA ARG A 11 -15.20 38.34 32.33
C ARG A 11 -14.34 38.59 31.06
N LEU A 12 -14.02 39.83 30.76
CA LEU A 12 -13.11 40.15 29.66
C LEU A 12 -11.66 39.72 29.97
N HIS A 13 -11.18 39.88 31.19
CA HIS A 13 -9.84 39.45 31.56
C HIS A 13 -9.69 37.90 31.54
N LEU A 14 -10.71 37.16 31.99
CA LEU A 14 -10.68 35.70 31.92
C LEU A 14 -10.73 35.16 30.49
N SER A 15 -11.36 35.88 29.56
CA SER A 15 -11.38 35.45 28.13
C SER A 15 -10.04 35.73 27.45
N LEU A 16 -9.41 36.88 27.71
CA LEU A 16 -8.11 37.21 27.11
C LEU A 16 -6.96 36.25 27.57
N THR A 17 -6.93 35.93 28.87
CA THR A 17 -5.94 34.95 29.38
C THR A 17 -6.19 33.54 28.87
N GLY A 18 -7.45 33.14 28.66
CA GLY A 18 -7.78 31.84 28.03
C GLY A 18 -7.27 31.73 26.61
N TRP A 19 -7.44 32.78 25.81
CA TRP A 19 -6.99 32.80 24.42
C TRP A 19 -5.45 32.83 24.28
N THR A 20 -4.75 33.54 25.17
CA THR A 20 -3.28 33.55 25.16
C THR A 20 -2.67 32.21 25.52
N LEU A 21 -3.26 31.49 26.49
CA LEU A 21 -2.83 30.15 26.86
C LEU A 21 -3.10 29.12 25.75
N THR A 22 -4.24 29.21 25.07
CA THR A 22 -4.52 28.34 23.92
C THR A 22 -3.59 28.62 22.74
N LEU A 23 -3.32 29.84 22.41
CA LEU A 23 -2.37 30.21 21.36
C LEU A 23 -0.94 29.80 21.68
N PHE A 24 -0.53 29.89 22.95
CA PHE A 24 0.78 29.44 23.41
C PHE A 24 0.89 27.91 23.36
N ALA A 25 -0.14 27.16 23.75
CA ALA A 25 -0.18 25.71 23.64
C ALA A 25 -0.09 25.23 22.16
N ILE A 26 -0.83 25.90 21.25
CA ILE A 26 -0.76 25.62 19.81
C ILE A 26 0.64 25.93 19.26
N TYR A 27 1.25 27.04 19.69
CA TYR A 27 2.61 27.39 19.26
C TYR A 27 3.65 26.36 19.74
N VAL A 28 3.57 25.92 20.99
CA VAL A 28 4.48 24.90 21.55
C VAL A 28 4.28 23.56 20.84
N CYS A 29 3.04 23.12 20.61
CA CYS A 29 2.75 21.90 19.88
C CYS A 29 3.27 21.93 18.43
N ALA A 30 3.10 23.08 17.75
CA ALA A 30 3.58 23.24 16.36
C ALA A 30 5.11 23.21 16.25
N ARG A 31 5.82 23.65 17.31
CA ARG A 31 7.27 23.67 17.32
C ARG A 31 7.91 22.36 17.74
N THR A 32 7.23 21.59 18.59
CA THR A 32 7.72 20.27 19.06
C THR A 32 7.36 19.11 18.14
N TRP A 33 6.21 19.21 17.42
CA TRP A 33 5.76 18.17 16.46
C TRP A 33 5.17 18.75 15.17
N PRO A 34 5.97 19.36 14.30
CA PRO A 34 5.45 20.06 13.12
C PRO A 34 4.73 19.16 12.12
N ILE A 35 5.08 17.88 12.06
CA ILE A 35 4.49 16.92 11.10
C ILE A 35 3.09 16.44 11.56
N GLN A 36 2.88 16.29 12.86
CA GLN A 36 1.60 15.79 13.38
C GLN A 36 0.50 16.87 13.42
N THR A 37 0.87 18.13 13.64
CA THR A 37 -0.09 19.25 13.65
C THR A 37 -0.64 19.57 12.26
N ALA A 38 0.16 19.42 11.21
CA ALA A 38 -0.29 19.58 9.83
C ALA A 38 -1.30 18.48 9.42
N SER A 39 -1.04 17.24 9.82
CA SER A 39 -1.91 16.09 9.50
C SER A 39 -3.29 16.18 10.17
N THR A 40 -3.36 16.62 11.43
CA THR A 40 -4.63 16.79 12.14
C THR A 40 -5.46 17.95 11.62
N ALA A 41 -4.83 19.06 11.20
CA ALA A 41 -5.53 20.20 10.61
C ALA A 41 -6.17 19.82 9.25
N ILE A 42 -5.47 19.06 8.42
CA ILE A 42 -5.98 18.56 7.13
C ILE A 42 -7.13 17.56 7.36
N ALA A 43 -7.02 16.66 8.33
CA ALA A 43 -8.07 15.70 8.66
C ALA A 43 -9.37 16.38 9.14
N LEU A 44 -9.27 17.41 9.97
CA LEU A 44 -10.42 18.20 10.44
C LEU A 44 -11.06 19.01 9.31
N ALA A 45 -10.28 19.57 8.40
CA ALA A 45 -10.79 20.30 7.24
C ALA A 45 -11.54 19.37 6.27
N LEU A 46 -11.02 18.16 6.02
CA LEU A 46 -11.66 17.14 5.19
C LEU A 46 -12.94 16.58 5.83
N ALA A 47 -12.95 16.36 7.14
CA ALA A 47 -14.14 15.93 7.87
C ALA A 47 -15.25 16.99 7.85
N GLY A 48 -14.91 18.28 7.98
CA GLY A 48 -15.84 19.39 7.87
C GLY A 48 -16.49 19.49 6.49
N THR A 49 -15.75 19.27 5.42
CA THR A 49 -16.30 19.32 4.04
C THR A 49 -17.21 18.14 3.72
N VAL A 50 -16.96 16.98 4.28
CA VAL A 50 -17.82 15.78 4.10
C VAL A 50 -19.16 15.94 4.82
N THR A 51 -19.17 16.52 6.03
CA THR A 51 -20.41 16.75 6.78
C THR A 51 -21.31 17.82 6.14
N VAL A 52 -20.75 18.89 5.60
CA VAL A 52 -21.53 19.93 4.89
C VAL A 52 -22.13 19.40 3.58
N ARG A 53 -21.42 18.55 2.84
CA ARG A 53 -21.97 17.91 1.62
C ARG A 53 -23.05 16.85 1.90
N ARG A 54 -23.02 16.18 3.05
CA ARG A 54 -24.07 15.22 3.43
C ARG A 54 -25.38 15.90 3.87
N SER A 55 -25.31 17.04 4.54
CA SER A 55 -26.50 17.73 5.01
C SER A 55 -27.30 18.39 3.90
N SER A 56 -26.68 18.78 2.78
CA SER A 56 -27.38 19.39 1.64
C SER A 56 -28.07 18.36 0.71
N ARG A 57 -27.75 17.06 0.79
CA ARG A 57 -28.38 16.00 -0.01
C ARG A 57 -29.57 15.30 0.65
N ALA A 58 -29.81 15.53 1.95
CA ALA A 58 -30.88 14.83 2.69
C ALA A 58 -32.27 15.48 2.58
N ARG A 59 -32.46 16.59 1.86
CA ARG A 59 -33.70 17.37 1.85
C ARG A 59 -34.51 17.34 0.55
N ARG A 60 -34.23 16.45 -0.37
CA ARG A 60 -35.11 16.25 -1.55
C ARG A 60 -35.14 14.77 -1.93
N ILE A 61 -36.10 14.03 -1.45
CA ILE A 61 -36.86 12.99 -2.18
C ILE A 61 -37.92 12.44 -1.21
N ARG A 62 -39.09 13.11 -1.20
CA ARG A 62 -40.37 12.48 -0.82
C ARG A 62 -41.29 12.66 -2.03
N GLY A 63 -41.24 11.69 -2.92
CA GLY A 63 -42.11 11.59 -4.09
C GLY A 63 -42.33 10.14 -4.42
N ARG A 64 -43.57 9.67 -4.22
CA ARG A 64 -44.09 8.32 -4.58
C ARG A 64 -43.88 8.07 -6.08
N GLY A 65 -43.30 6.93 -6.44
CA GLY A 65 -43.26 6.43 -7.80
C GLY A 65 -42.56 5.08 -7.83
N ARG A 66 -43.30 3.97 -7.75
CA ARG A 66 -42.80 2.63 -8.04
C ARG A 66 -42.54 2.53 -9.54
N PHE A 67 -41.29 2.47 -9.93
CA PHE A 67 -40.89 1.91 -11.22
C PHE A 67 -39.77 0.88 -10.95
N PRO A 68 -39.92 -0.36 -11.40
CA PRO A 68 -38.89 -1.36 -11.35
C PRO A 68 -37.90 -1.03 -12.49
N ILE A 69 -36.84 -0.27 -12.20
CA ILE A 69 -35.74 -0.17 -13.14
C ILE A 69 -34.90 -1.42 -12.94
N ALA A 70 -35.12 -2.41 -13.80
CA ALA A 70 -34.15 -3.50 -13.99
C ALA A 70 -32.83 -2.86 -14.46
N LEU A 71 -31.82 -2.79 -13.55
CA LEU A 71 -30.46 -2.44 -13.94
C LEU A 71 -29.99 -3.47 -14.97
N PRO A 72 -29.55 -3.05 -16.17
CA PRO A 72 -28.91 -3.97 -17.08
C PRO A 72 -27.69 -4.55 -16.37
N ALA A 73 -27.63 -5.89 -16.29
CA ALA A 73 -26.44 -6.59 -15.84
C ALA A 73 -25.25 -5.98 -16.58
N ARG A 74 -24.36 -5.33 -15.84
CA ARG A 74 -23.12 -4.78 -16.39
C ARG A 74 -22.50 -5.88 -17.23
N LEU A 75 -22.43 -5.63 -18.53
CA LEU A 75 -21.65 -6.39 -19.46
C LEU A 75 -20.20 -6.28 -18.97
N VAL A 76 -19.80 -7.16 -18.08
CA VAL A 76 -18.40 -7.37 -17.73
C VAL A 76 -17.81 -7.90 -19.03
N ARG A 77 -17.29 -6.97 -19.82
CA ARG A 77 -16.50 -7.29 -21.00
C ARG A 77 -15.37 -8.16 -20.48
N ARG A 78 -15.54 -9.48 -20.55
CA ARG A 78 -14.43 -10.42 -20.40
C ARG A 78 -13.47 -10.06 -21.52
N ILE A 79 -12.47 -9.25 -21.18
CA ILE A 79 -11.27 -9.11 -22.02
C ILE A 79 -10.78 -10.53 -22.18
N PRO A 80 -10.72 -11.08 -23.40
CA PRO A 80 -10.15 -12.40 -23.60
C PRO A 80 -8.76 -12.33 -22.97
N ARG A 81 -8.51 -13.19 -21.96
CA ARG A 81 -7.18 -13.36 -21.41
C ARG A 81 -6.34 -13.92 -22.53
N THR A 82 -5.79 -13.03 -23.36
CA THR A 82 -4.71 -13.39 -24.24
C THR A 82 -3.65 -14.00 -23.34
N ARG A 83 -3.32 -15.26 -23.59
CA ARG A 83 -2.30 -15.99 -22.85
C ARG A 83 -1.05 -15.12 -22.90
N ALA A 84 -0.76 -14.41 -21.80
CA ALA A 84 0.37 -13.50 -21.75
C ALA A 84 1.62 -14.25 -22.25
N PRO A 85 2.40 -13.67 -23.14
CA PRO A 85 3.55 -14.33 -23.74
C PRO A 85 4.43 -14.91 -22.62
N ARG A 86 5.00 -16.09 -22.85
CA ARG A 86 5.98 -16.65 -21.94
C ARG A 86 7.21 -15.78 -22.03
N ALA A 87 7.48 -15.00 -21.00
CA ALA A 87 8.74 -14.28 -20.90
C ALA A 87 9.87 -15.30 -20.84
N THR A 88 10.83 -15.20 -21.75
CA THR A 88 11.97 -16.09 -21.87
C THR A 88 13.29 -15.36 -21.61
N ASP A 89 13.28 -14.05 -21.74
CA ASP A 89 14.43 -13.20 -21.46
C ASP A 89 14.03 -11.95 -20.62
N LEU A 90 15.01 -11.15 -20.24
CA LEU A 90 14.80 -9.97 -19.40
C LEU A 90 14.04 -8.87 -20.15
N ALA A 91 14.21 -8.77 -21.45
CA ALA A 91 13.51 -7.79 -22.29
C ALA A 91 12.01 -8.11 -22.34
N ASP A 92 11.64 -9.39 -22.43
CA ASP A 92 10.26 -9.84 -22.35
C ASP A 92 9.59 -9.39 -21.02
N TYR A 93 10.29 -9.59 -19.90
CA TYR A 93 9.77 -9.16 -18.58
C TYR A 93 9.65 -7.65 -18.47
N LEU A 94 10.58 -6.90 -19.06
CA LEU A 94 10.54 -5.44 -19.07
C LEU A 94 9.43 -4.88 -19.97
N ALA A 95 9.02 -5.61 -20.99
CA ALA A 95 7.94 -5.24 -21.89
C ALA A 95 6.54 -5.46 -21.31
N LEU A 96 6.40 -6.31 -20.27
CA LEU A 96 5.14 -6.54 -19.58
C LEU A 96 4.68 -5.28 -18.84
N ASP A 97 3.39 -5.11 -18.65
CA ASP A 97 2.90 -4.18 -17.64
C ASP A 97 3.12 -4.74 -16.21
N PRO A 98 2.94 -3.93 -15.15
CA PRO A 98 3.16 -4.41 -13.79
C PRO A 98 2.31 -5.63 -13.42
N ALA A 99 1.03 -5.65 -13.76
CA ALA A 99 0.12 -6.76 -13.44
C ALA A 99 0.48 -8.03 -14.24
N ASP A 100 0.84 -7.89 -15.50
CA ASP A 100 1.32 -9.01 -16.33
C ASP A 100 2.65 -9.57 -15.82
N PHE A 101 3.53 -8.73 -15.26
CA PHE A 101 4.75 -9.18 -14.61
C PHE A 101 4.44 -10.03 -13.37
N GLU A 102 3.52 -9.61 -12.50
CA GLU A 102 3.06 -10.40 -11.35
C GLU A 102 2.48 -11.76 -11.79
N HIS A 103 1.66 -11.76 -12.83
CA HIS A 103 1.14 -12.98 -13.42
C HIS A 103 2.25 -13.88 -14.00
N ALA A 104 3.29 -13.31 -14.60
CA ALA A 104 4.43 -14.07 -15.11
C ALA A 104 5.22 -14.71 -13.97
N ILE A 105 5.46 -13.99 -12.88
CA ILE A 105 6.14 -14.51 -11.67
C ILE A 105 5.29 -15.62 -11.00
N ALA A 106 3.98 -15.44 -10.91
CA ALA A 106 3.09 -16.50 -10.39
C ALA A 106 3.17 -17.79 -11.23
N ARG A 107 3.17 -17.67 -12.56
CA ARG A 107 3.35 -18.82 -13.46
C ARG A 107 4.72 -19.46 -13.30
N LEU A 108 5.76 -18.66 -13.09
CA LEU A 108 7.11 -19.16 -12.86
C LEU A 108 7.17 -19.95 -11.56
N ALA A 109 6.55 -19.44 -10.48
CA ALA A 109 6.46 -20.13 -9.19
C ALA A 109 5.74 -21.50 -9.29
N LEU A 110 4.70 -21.59 -10.13
CA LEU A 110 3.95 -22.83 -10.35
C LEU A 110 4.75 -23.95 -11.07
N ARG A 111 5.96 -23.66 -11.55
CA ARG A 111 6.85 -24.72 -12.12
C ARG A 111 7.48 -25.59 -11.03
N ASP A 112 7.58 -25.07 -9.80
CA ASP A 112 8.06 -25.85 -8.66
C ASP A 112 6.99 -26.87 -8.24
N PRO A 113 7.29 -28.17 -8.24
CA PRO A 113 6.33 -29.22 -7.85
C PRO A 113 5.89 -29.13 -6.38
N HIS A 114 6.63 -28.42 -5.52
CA HIS A 114 6.24 -28.19 -4.13
C HIS A 114 5.21 -27.06 -3.99
N VAL A 115 4.95 -26.28 -5.03
CA VAL A 115 3.97 -25.18 -5.01
C VAL A 115 2.58 -25.72 -5.30
N ARG A 116 1.70 -25.59 -4.29
CA ARG A 116 0.28 -25.92 -4.40
C ARG A 116 -0.49 -24.85 -5.21
N SER A 117 -0.19 -23.58 -4.96
CA SER A 117 -0.81 -22.45 -5.66
C SER A 117 0.09 -21.21 -5.63
N ALA A 118 0.02 -20.42 -6.71
CA ALA A 118 0.60 -19.10 -6.78
C ALA A 118 -0.46 -18.14 -7.38
N THR A 119 -0.92 -17.20 -6.59
CA THR A 119 -2.05 -16.34 -6.93
C THR A 119 -1.60 -14.88 -6.89
N PRO A 120 -1.65 -14.15 -8.03
CA PRO A 120 -1.50 -12.70 -8.02
C PRO A 120 -2.61 -12.08 -7.17
N GLN A 121 -2.29 -11.11 -6.35
CA GLN A 121 -3.25 -10.47 -5.47
C GLN A 121 -3.80 -9.16 -6.07
N GLY A 122 -3.03 -8.48 -6.89
CA GLY A 122 -3.38 -7.29 -7.68
C GLY A 122 -4.40 -6.37 -7.02
N GLY A 123 -3.96 -5.24 -6.50
CA GLY A 123 -4.83 -4.22 -5.93
C GLY A 123 -3.99 -3.06 -5.39
N SER A 124 -4.55 -1.85 -5.40
CA SER A 124 -3.88 -0.66 -4.85
C SER A 124 -3.67 -0.73 -3.33
N ASP A 125 -4.26 -1.73 -2.66
CA ASP A 125 -4.30 -1.86 -1.19
C ASP A 125 -3.66 -3.17 -0.69
N ASP A 126 -2.88 -3.84 -1.57
CA ASP A 126 -2.25 -5.14 -1.30
C ASP A 126 -1.09 -5.11 -0.30
N ARG A 127 -0.69 -3.90 0.15
CA ARG A 127 0.39 -3.66 1.13
C ARG A 127 1.68 -4.40 0.80
N GLY A 128 1.97 -4.54 -0.50
CA GLY A 128 3.18 -5.17 -1.01
C GLY A 128 3.11 -6.69 -1.13
N LEU A 129 1.92 -7.27 -1.19
CA LEU A 129 1.71 -8.66 -1.55
C LEU A 129 1.25 -8.77 -3.01
N ASP A 130 2.18 -8.89 -3.94
CA ASP A 130 1.83 -8.98 -5.36
C ASP A 130 1.48 -10.42 -5.75
N VAL A 131 2.21 -11.41 -5.23
CA VAL A 131 1.89 -12.83 -5.45
C VAL A 131 1.97 -13.61 -4.14
N LEU A 132 0.88 -14.33 -3.82
CA LEU A 132 0.84 -15.28 -2.72
C LEU A 132 1.13 -16.69 -3.21
N VAL A 133 2.24 -17.26 -2.78
CA VAL A 133 2.60 -18.67 -3.03
C VAL A 133 2.27 -19.51 -1.79
N ARG A 134 1.68 -20.68 -2.02
CA ARG A 134 1.39 -21.68 -0.99
C ARG A 134 2.06 -22.99 -1.37
N LEU A 135 2.88 -23.52 -0.49
CA LEU A 135 3.51 -24.81 -0.66
C LEU A 135 2.60 -25.94 -0.17
N HIS A 136 2.79 -27.16 -0.67
CA HIS A 136 2.07 -28.34 -0.20
C HIS A 136 2.29 -28.61 1.30
N GLY A 137 3.46 -28.26 1.84
CA GLY A 137 3.77 -28.32 3.27
C GLY A 137 3.12 -27.24 4.14
N GLY A 138 2.19 -26.43 3.58
CA GLY A 138 1.46 -25.40 4.30
C GLY A 138 2.17 -24.06 4.42
N ARG A 139 3.46 -23.96 4.13
CA ARG A 139 4.21 -22.68 4.15
C ARG A 139 3.66 -21.70 3.13
N ARG A 140 3.64 -20.44 3.52
CA ARG A 140 3.18 -19.31 2.69
C ARG A 140 4.33 -18.38 2.40
N ILE A 141 4.45 -17.96 1.15
CA ILE A 141 5.51 -17.08 0.68
C ILE A 141 4.87 -15.86 0.04
N LEU A 142 5.26 -14.68 0.52
CA LEU A 142 4.94 -13.41 -0.12
C LEU A 142 5.98 -13.14 -1.20
N ILE A 143 5.56 -12.81 -2.41
CA ILE A 143 6.44 -12.26 -3.44
C ILE A 143 6.01 -10.82 -3.73
N GLN A 144 6.95 -9.90 -3.55
CA GLN A 144 6.84 -8.51 -4.02
C GLN A 144 7.53 -8.40 -5.37
N CYS A 145 6.84 -7.86 -6.36
CA CYS A 145 7.29 -7.71 -7.73
C CYS A 145 7.69 -6.25 -8.00
N LYS A 146 8.92 -6.02 -8.46
CA LYS A 146 9.47 -4.70 -8.79
C LYS A 146 9.97 -4.71 -10.23
N ARG A 147 9.05 -4.50 -11.19
CA ARG A 147 9.42 -4.37 -12.62
C ARG A 147 10.09 -3.01 -12.86
N TYR A 148 11.37 -2.95 -12.56
CA TYR A 148 12.18 -1.72 -12.71
C TYR A 148 13.04 -1.78 -13.96
N GLY A 149 13.15 -0.62 -14.64
CA GLY A 149 14.11 -0.44 -15.71
C GLY A 149 15.56 -0.44 -15.17
N PRO A 150 16.56 -0.56 -16.05
CA PRO A 150 17.97 -0.75 -15.66
C PRO A 150 18.55 0.32 -14.75
N ARG A 151 17.99 1.54 -14.79
CA ARG A 151 18.44 2.68 -13.96
C ARG A 151 17.80 2.71 -12.57
N ASN A 152 16.67 2.03 -12.37
CA ASN A 152 15.96 2.00 -11.10
C ASN A 152 16.34 0.74 -10.35
N ARG A 153 16.60 0.85 -9.05
CA ARG A 153 16.99 -0.26 -8.20
C ARG A 153 16.07 -0.36 -6.99
N VAL A 154 15.89 -1.56 -6.50
CA VAL A 154 15.20 -1.81 -5.22
C VAL A 154 16.01 -1.19 -4.08
N THR A 155 15.34 -0.43 -3.23
CA THR A 155 15.97 0.36 -2.16
C THR A 155 15.84 -0.32 -0.80
N SER A 156 16.54 0.21 0.21
CA SER A 156 16.37 -0.22 1.61
C SER A 156 14.94 0.00 2.11
N GLU A 157 14.24 1.02 1.62
CA GLU A 157 12.85 1.29 1.97
C GLU A 157 11.92 0.17 1.45
N ASP A 158 12.13 -0.32 0.22
CA ASP A 158 11.37 -1.45 -0.32
C ASP A 158 11.57 -2.71 0.53
N VAL A 159 12.80 -2.99 0.95
CA VAL A 159 13.14 -4.11 1.84
C VAL A 159 12.43 -3.97 3.18
N GLN A 160 12.48 -2.79 3.81
CA GLN A 160 11.83 -2.51 5.09
C GLN A 160 10.31 -2.62 5.00
N LYS A 161 9.69 -2.09 3.95
CA LYS A 161 8.24 -2.20 3.70
C LYS A 161 7.80 -3.65 3.59
N THR A 162 8.48 -4.44 2.77
CA THR A 162 8.17 -5.85 2.60
C THR A 162 8.36 -6.63 3.91
N ASN A 163 9.46 -6.38 4.63
CA ASN A 163 9.71 -7.00 5.93
C ASN A 163 8.64 -6.67 6.97
N GLY A 164 8.14 -5.43 6.99
CA GLY A 164 7.11 -4.99 7.93
C GLY A 164 5.72 -5.57 7.71
N THR A 165 5.45 -6.14 6.53
CA THR A 165 4.10 -6.58 6.17
C THR A 165 3.96 -8.09 6.01
N TYR A 166 5.01 -8.80 5.55
CA TYR A 166 4.86 -10.18 5.10
C TYR A 166 4.38 -11.13 6.19
N ARG A 167 4.84 -10.93 7.43
CA ARG A 167 4.51 -11.82 8.56
C ARG A 167 3.25 -11.38 9.29
N ASP A 168 3.27 -10.17 9.82
CA ASP A 168 2.25 -9.71 10.75
C ASP A 168 0.93 -9.35 10.05
N ILE A 169 1.01 -8.89 8.80
CA ILE A 169 -0.17 -8.53 8.02
C ILE A 169 -0.63 -9.70 7.14
N HIS A 170 0.30 -10.32 6.41
CA HIS A 170 -0.06 -11.36 5.43
C HIS A 170 0.06 -12.79 5.97
N GLY A 171 0.63 -12.99 7.17
CA GLY A 171 0.81 -14.31 7.77
C GLY A 171 1.68 -15.23 6.92
N CYS A 172 2.72 -14.67 6.25
CA CYS A 172 3.64 -15.44 5.43
C CYS A 172 4.89 -15.84 6.21
N ASP A 173 5.43 -17.01 5.90
CA ASP A 173 6.61 -17.57 6.54
C ASP A 173 7.90 -17.01 5.96
N LEU A 174 7.87 -16.70 4.65
CA LEU A 174 8.97 -16.12 3.88
C LEU A 174 8.48 -14.97 3.04
N ALA A 175 9.40 -14.07 2.68
CA ALA A 175 9.16 -13.07 1.65
C ALA A 175 10.30 -13.03 0.65
N VAL A 176 9.93 -12.79 -0.60
CA VAL A 176 10.81 -12.66 -1.75
C VAL A 176 10.56 -11.30 -2.38
N ILE A 177 11.60 -10.58 -2.73
CA ILE A 177 11.49 -9.44 -3.64
C ILE A 177 12.08 -9.86 -4.98
N VAL A 178 11.30 -9.77 -6.05
CA VAL A 178 11.74 -10.09 -7.42
C VAL A 178 11.81 -8.80 -8.22
N THR A 179 12.92 -8.54 -8.87
CA THR A 179 13.06 -7.37 -9.75
C THR A 179 13.69 -7.73 -11.09
N THR A 180 13.30 -6.97 -12.12
CA THR A 180 13.96 -7.01 -13.45
C THR A 180 15.25 -6.19 -13.50
N SER A 181 15.63 -5.55 -12.41
CA SER A 181 16.83 -4.71 -12.28
C SER A 181 17.78 -5.31 -11.23
N GLY A 182 18.17 -4.52 -10.25
CA GLY A 182 19.05 -4.93 -9.16
C GLY A 182 18.68 -4.21 -7.87
N TYR A 183 19.54 -4.36 -6.87
CA TYR A 183 19.39 -3.77 -5.54
C TYR A 183 20.44 -2.69 -5.31
N THR A 184 20.11 -1.71 -4.49
CA THR A 184 21.12 -0.76 -3.99
C THR A 184 21.99 -1.44 -2.93
N ARG A 185 23.19 -0.90 -2.69
CA ARG A 185 24.07 -1.37 -1.61
C ARG A 185 23.35 -1.29 -0.25
N SER A 186 22.59 -0.21 -0.02
CA SER A 186 21.83 -0.03 1.22
C SER A 186 20.70 -1.06 1.37
N ALA A 187 20.08 -1.53 0.27
CA ALA A 187 19.09 -2.60 0.32
C ALA A 187 19.71 -3.92 0.82
N PHE A 188 20.86 -4.31 0.30
CA PHE A 188 21.58 -5.49 0.78
C PHE A 188 21.98 -5.35 2.26
N GLN A 189 22.54 -4.21 2.65
CA GLN A 189 22.92 -3.94 4.04
C GLN A 189 21.71 -4.03 4.98
N THR A 190 20.60 -3.40 4.62
CA THR A 190 19.36 -3.50 5.40
C THR A 190 18.89 -4.94 5.52
N ASN A 191 18.91 -5.70 4.43
CA ASN A 191 18.46 -7.09 4.43
C ASN A 191 19.30 -7.98 5.35
N THR A 192 20.63 -7.79 5.40
CA THR A 192 21.50 -8.55 6.30
C THR A 192 21.31 -8.21 7.79
N MET A 193 20.74 -7.03 8.10
CA MET A 193 20.44 -6.61 9.47
C MET A 193 19.09 -7.16 9.98
N LEU A 194 18.25 -7.69 9.10
CA LEU A 194 16.95 -8.26 9.50
C LEU A 194 17.15 -9.56 10.27
N ALA A 195 16.36 -9.76 11.33
CA ALA A 195 16.35 -11.02 12.07
C ALA A 195 16.01 -12.24 11.18
N ARG A 196 15.29 -12.00 10.10
CA ARG A 196 14.97 -12.96 9.05
C ARG A 196 15.10 -12.26 7.70
N PRO A 197 16.26 -12.40 7.04
CA PRO A 197 16.49 -11.79 5.74
C PRO A 197 15.47 -12.24 4.70
N LEU A 198 15.07 -11.32 3.83
CA LEU A 198 14.23 -11.62 2.68
C LEU A 198 15.07 -12.30 1.58
N LEU A 199 14.43 -13.04 0.71
CA LEU A 199 15.05 -13.60 -0.48
C LEU A 199 15.05 -12.52 -1.59
N LEU A 200 16.22 -12.17 -2.06
CA LEU A 200 16.40 -11.12 -3.05
C LEU A 200 16.73 -11.73 -4.41
N VAL A 201 15.85 -11.50 -5.39
CA VAL A 201 15.98 -12.02 -6.76
C VAL A 201 16.13 -10.82 -7.70
N ASP A 202 17.34 -10.56 -8.16
CA ASP A 202 17.62 -9.56 -9.18
C ASP A 202 17.33 -10.09 -10.60
N GLY A 203 17.57 -9.26 -11.62
CA GLY A 203 17.33 -9.64 -13.00
C GLY A 203 18.15 -10.85 -13.46
N GLN A 204 19.36 -11.03 -12.95
CA GLN A 204 20.21 -12.19 -13.28
C GLN A 204 19.66 -13.47 -12.63
N ALA A 205 19.32 -13.42 -11.34
CA ALA A 205 18.73 -14.54 -10.63
C ALA A 205 17.35 -14.91 -11.20
N LEU A 206 16.54 -13.90 -11.61
CA LEU A 206 15.27 -14.12 -12.30
C LEU A 206 15.49 -14.87 -13.62
N MET A 207 16.50 -14.53 -14.39
CA MET A 207 16.82 -15.24 -15.63
C MET A 207 17.26 -16.69 -15.38
N ALA A 208 18.10 -16.92 -14.37
CA ALA A 208 18.50 -18.27 -13.98
C ALA A 208 17.28 -19.13 -13.57
N TRP A 209 16.36 -18.56 -12.77
CA TRP A 209 15.11 -19.23 -12.40
C TRP A 209 14.22 -19.49 -13.62
N THR A 210 14.09 -18.52 -14.54
CA THR A 210 13.32 -18.67 -15.77
C THR A 210 13.85 -19.77 -16.67
N ALA A 211 15.18 -19.93 -16.75
CA ALA A 211 15.85 -20.98 -17.51
C ALA A 211 15.72 -22.40 -16.91
N GLY A 212 15.06 -22.54 -15.76
CA GLY A 212 14.86 -23.83 -15.10
C GLY A 212 15.72 -24.04 -13.85
N GLY A 213 16.41 -23.01 -13.40
CA GLY A 213 17.09 -23.04 -12.10
C GLY A 213 16.11 -23.18 -10.93
N PRO A 214 16.62 -23.48 -9.72
CA PRO A 214 15.78 -23.65 -8.54
C PRO A 214 15.02 -22.37 -8.18
N PRO A 215 13.83 -22.50 -7.58
CA PRO A 215 13.11 -21.32 -7.07
C PRO A 215 13.87 -20.72 -5.87
N PRO A 216 13.67 -19.43 -5.56
CA PRO A 216 14.44 -18.75 -4.52
C PRO A 216 14.26 -19.31 -3.10
N TRP A 217 13.22 -20.12 -2.89
CA TRP A 217 12.91 -20.76 -1.58
C TRP A 217 13.32 -22.24 -1.47
N ALA A 218 14.01 -22.80 -2.47
CA ALA A 218 14.48 -24.19 -2.47
C ALA A 218 15.55 -24.47 -1.40
#